data_8833a4f87be2f40dcb6daaf9dc84eea9
#
_entry.id   8833a4f87be2f40dcb6daaf9dc84eea9
#
_cell.length_a   1.000
_cell.length_b   1.000
_cell.length_c   1.000
_cell.angle_alpha   90.00
_cell.angle_beta   90.00
_cell.angle_gamma   90.00
#
_symmetry.space_group_name_H-M   'P 1'
#
loop_
_entity.id
_entity.type
_entity.pdbx_description
1 polymer ?
#
loop_
_entity_poly.entity_id
_entity_poly.type
_entity_poly.pdbx_seq_one_letter_code
_entity_poly.pdbx_strand_id
1 'polypeptide(L)'
;MGKNLEITEKLEKYINNFSLKLNPIQQEIIDYNNTLGDVKRMQVATSQCHFLHLIIKTSNIKNVLEIGTFTGLSALSIALALPDDGKLTALDKDKETNKIAVNFFKKAKQDNKIQTIVKPALDSLEELKNQKFDMVFIDADKMNYKEYYERSLSLLNKGGLI
;
A
#
# COMPACT_ATOMS: atom_id res chain seq x y z
N MET A 1 -15.06 -31.90 7.99
CA MET A 1 -15.49 -30.74 7.20
C MET A 1 -15.13 -29.49 8.00
N GLY A 2 -14.15 -28.72 7.54
CA GLY A 2 -13.83 -27.41 8.13
C GLY A 2 -15.01 -26.45 7.93
N LYS A 3 -15.55 -25.90 9.01
CA LYS A 3 -16.52 -24.81 8.92
C LYS A 3 -15.78 -23.59 8.39
N ASN A 4 -16.13 -23.09 7.22
CA ASN A 4 -15.66 -21.78 6.76
C ASN A 4 -16.11 -20.75 7.79
N LEU A 5 -15.16 -19.95 8.26
CA LEU A 5 -15.46 -18.83 9.16
C LEU A 5 -16.09 -17.72 8.32
N GLU A 6 -17.32 -17.36 8.62
CA GLU A 6 -17.97 -16.21 8.00
C GLU A 6 -17.36 -14.92 8.56
N ILE A 7 -16.94 -14.03 7.67
CA ILE A 7 -16.45 -12.69 8.06
C ILE A 7 -17.66 -11.81 8.36
N THR A 8 -18.03 -11.73 9.62
CA THR A 8 -19.13 -10.91 10.11
C THR A 8 -18.61 -9.54 10.59
N GLU A 9 -19.48 -8.54 10.65
CA GLU A 9 -19.14 -7.23 11.26
C GLU A 9 -18.60 -7.36 12.69
N LYS A 10 -19.12 -8.32 13.47
CA LYS A 10 -18.63 -8.60 14.81
C LYS A 10 -17.18 -9.10 14.82
N LEU A 11 -16.82 -9.96 13.86
CA LEU A 11 -15.46 -10.46 13.73
C LEU A 11 -14.51 -9.34 13.24
N GLU A 12 -14.95 -8.55 12.29
CA GLU A 12 -14.18 -7.40 11.80
C GLU A 12 -13.91 -6.38 12.92
N LYS A 13 -14.95 -6.06 13.71
CA LYS A 13 -14.81 -5.18 14.88
C LYS A 13 -13.86 -5.78 15.93
N TYR A 14 -13.90 -7.09 16.16
CA TYR A 14 -12.97 -7.75 17.05
C TYR A 14 -11.54 -7.61 16.54
N ILE A 15 -11.28 -7.92 15.28
CA ILE A 15 -9.95 -7.81 14.67
C ILE A 15 -9.44 -6.37 14.81
N ASN A 16 -10.23 -5.38 14.46
CA ASN A 16 -9.83 -3.97 14.55
C ASN A 16 -9.54 -3.51 15.99
N ASN A 17 -10.29 -3.99 16.97
CA ASN A 17 -10.10 -3.63 18.38
C ASN A 17 -8.83 -4.22 18.99
N PHE A 18 -8.39 -5.39 18.53
CA PHE A 18 -7.24 -6.12 19.06
C PHE A 18 -6.00 -6.07 18.15
N SER A 19 -6.09 -5.35 17.04
CA SER A 19 -4.96 -5.10 16.17
C SER A 19 -4.15 -3.88 16.62
N LEU A 20 -3.01 -3.63 15.96
CA LEU A 20 -2.20 -2.44 16.16
C LEU A 20 -3.06 -1.18 15.95
N LYS A 21 -2.93 -0.20 16.84
CA LYS A 21 -3.61 1.08 16.66
C LYS A 21 -3.04 1.81 15.43
N LEU A 22 -3.93 2.34 14.62
CA LEU A 22 -3.54 3.17 13.49
C LEU A 22 -2.81 4.44 13.97
N ASN A 23 -1.87 4.91 13.16
CA ASN A 23 -1.34 6.24 13.31
C ASN A 23 -2.47 7.28 13.11
N PRO A 24 -2.49 8.40 13.85
CA PRO A 24 -3.52 9.43 13.67
C PRO A 24 -3.72 9.88 12.21
N ILE A 25 -2.66 9.97 11.42
CA ILE A 25 -2.77 10.37 10.01
C ILE A 25 -3.40 9.27 9.15
N GLN A 26 -3.23 7.99 9.48
CA GLN A 26 -3.97 6.91 8.81
C GLN A 26 -5.48 7.05 9.07
N GLN A 27 -5.87 7.43 10.29
CA GLN A 27 -7.27 7.70 10.60
C GLN A 27 -7.79 8.92 9.81
N GLU A 28 -7.01 10.00 9.70
CA GLU A 28 -7.38 11.16 8.87
C GLU A 28 -7.60 10.77 7.40
N ILE A 29 -6.78 9.87 6.83
CA ILE A 29 -6.99 9.36 5.46
C ILE A 29 -8.33 8.62 5.36
N ILE A 30 -8.64 7.75 6.33
CA ILE A 30 -9.89 7.00 6.36
C ILE A 30 -11.09 7.97 6.45
N ASP A 31 -11.01 8.96 7.34
CA ASP A 31 -12.07 9.96 7.52
C ASP A 31 -12.27 10.78 6.25
N TYR A 32 -11.18 11.19 5.60
CA TYR A 32 -11.23 11.85 4.30
C TYR A 32 -11.90 10.95 3.24
N ASN A 33 -11.48 9.69 3.14
CA ASN A 33 -12.05 8.75 2.16
C ASN A 33 -13.55 8.52 2.38
N ASN A 34 -14.03 8.58 3.63
CA ASN A 34 -15.46 8.50 3.93
C ASN A 34 -16.27 9.65 3.32
N THR A 35 -15.63 10.77 2.94
CA THR A 35 -16.30 11.89 2.26
C THR A 35 -16.39 11.71 0.74
N LEU A 36 -15.72 10.71 0.16
CA LEU A 36 -15.59 10.50 -1.28
C LEU A 36 -16.74 9.67 -1.91
N GLY A 37 -17.82 9.40 -1.17
CA GLY A 37 -18.91 8.58 -1.67
C GLY A 37 -18.47 7.17 -2.08
N ASP A 38 -18.91 6.70 -3.24
CA ASP A 38 -18.60 5.33 -3.71
C ASP A 38 -17.12 5.07 -3.99
N VAL A 39 -16.34 6.12 -4.23
CA VAL A 39 -14.91 6.00 -4.53
C VAL A 39 -14.13 5.49 -3.31
N LYS A 40 -14.65 5.65 -2.09
CA LYS A 40 -14.05 5.11 -0.86
C LYS A 40 -13.78 3.60 -0.92
N ARG A 41 -14.51 2.85 -1.73
CA ARG A 41 -14.31 1.39 -1.93
C ARG A 41 -12.93 1.03 -2.50
N MET A 42 -12.18 2.00 -3.02
CA MET A 42 -10.82 1.81 -3.48
C MET A 42 -9.81 1.76 -2.33
N GLN A 43 -10.23 2.12 -1.12
CA GLN A 43 -9.37 2.06 0.06
C GLN A 43 -9.15 0.62 0.51
N VAL A 44 -7.91 0.28 0.85
CA VAL A 44 -7.56 -0.99 1.50
C VAL A 44 -8.22 -1.08 2.90
N ALA A 45 -8.52 -2.30 3.34
CA ALA A 45 -9.02 -2.52 4.70
C ALA A 45 -7.92 -2.26 5.75
N THR A 46 -8.33 -1.83 6.94
CA THR A 46 -7.41 -1.62 8.08
C THR A 46 -6.61 -2.88 8.41
N SER A 47 -7.24 -4.05 8.31
CA SER A 47 -6.57 -5.34 8.51
C SER A 47 -5.46 -5.61 7.50
N GLN A 48 -5.60 -5.15 6.24
CA GLN A 48 -4.53 -5.22 5.23
C GLN A 48 -3.37 -4.28 5.59
N CYS A 49 -3.65 -3.08 6.12
CA CYS A 49 -2.61 -2.19 6.62
C CYS A 49 -1.78 -2.85 7.73
N HIS A 50 -2.43 -3.52 8.68
CA HIS A 50 -1.77 -4.25 9.76
C HIS A 50 -0.95 -5.42 9.23
N PHE A 51 -1.47 -6.15 8.25
CA PHE A 51 -0.77 -7.28 7.63
C PHE A 51 0.49 -6.83 6.89
N LEU A 52 0.41 -5.76 6.09
CA LEU A 52 1.57 -5.16 5.43
C LEU A 52 2.63 -4.72 6.46
N HIS A 53 2.20 -4.07 7.54
CA HIS A 53 3.10 -3.66 8.62
C HIS A 53 3.82 -4.86 9.24
N LEU A 54 3.09 -5.93 9.56
CA LEU A 54 3.66 -7.15 10.13
C LEU A 54 4.69 -7.79 9.20
N ILE A 55 4.36 -7.98 7.93
CA ILE A 55 5.25 -8.60 6.94
C ILE A 55 6.54 -7.78 6.82
N ILE A 56 6.46 -6.47 6.67
CA ILE A 56 7.64 -5.61 6.53
C ILE A 56 8.54 -5.72 7.76
N LYS A 57 7.95 -5.69 8.98
CA LYS A 57 8.73 -5.78 10.22
C LYS A 57 9.40 -7.14 10.42
N THR A 58 8.77 -8.23 9.96
CA THR A 58 9.27 -9.60 10.21
C THR A 58 10.20 -10.12 9.11
N SER A 59 10.16 -9.53 7.90
CA SER A 59 10.89 -10.04 6.73
C SER A 59 12.07 -9.16 6.31
N ASN A 60 12.50 -8.20 7.13
CA ASN A 60 13.61 -7.28 6.84
C ASN A 60 13.49 -6.54 5.50
N ILE A 61 12.27 -6.20 5.10
CA ILE A 61 11.97 -5.50 3.86
C ILE A 61 12.42 -4.04 3.97
N LYS A 62 13.15 -3.56 2.96
CA LYS A 62 13.62 -2.18 2.87
C LYS A 62 13.10 -1.44 1.64
N ASN A 63 13.04 -2.11 0.49
CA ASN A 63 12.63 -1.49 -0.76
C ASN A 63 11.30 -2.08 -1.21
N VAL A 64 10.28 -1.25 -1.25
CA VAL A 64 8.91 -1.66 -1.62
C VAL A 64 8.47 -0.91 -2.86
N LEU A 65 7.80 -1.62 -3.77
CA LEU A 65 7.05 -1.06 -4.88
C LEU A 65 5.56 -1.25 -4.62
N GLU A 66 4.78 -0.18 -4.71
CA GLU A 66 3.32 -0.23 -4.65
C GLU A 66 2.73 0.16 -6.01
N ILE A 67 1.78 -0.61 -6.49
CA ILE A 67 1.04 -0.34 -7.73
C ILE A 67 -0.43 -0.09 -7.39
N GLY A 68 -0.84 1.16 -7.46
CA GLY A 68 -2.12 1.66 -6.96
C GLY A 68 -2.00 2.25 -5.57
N THR A 69 -1.93 3.58 -5.49
CA THR A 69 -1.70 4.30 -4.22
C THR A 69 -2.97 4.96 -3.69
N PHE A 70 -3.86 5.41 -4.58
CA PHE A 70 -5.07 6.14 -4.23
C PHE A 70 -4.74 7.33 -3.30
N THR A 71 -5.41 7.46 -2.16
CA THR A 71 -5.17 8.52 -1.16
C THR A 71 -4.04 8.21 -0.18
N GLY A 72 -3.35 7.07 -0.34
CA GLY A 72 -2.10 6.75 0.33
C GLY A 72 -2.20 5.98 1.64
N LEU A 73 -3.33 5.32 1.96
CA LEU A 73 -3.47 4.60 3.23
C LEU A 73 -2.50 3.40 3.33
N SER A 74 -2.41 2.57 2.28
CA SER A 74 -1.45 1.46 2.21
C SER A 74 -0.01 1.97 2.15
N ALA A 75 0.27 2.97 1.31
CA ALA A 75 1.59 3.59 1.20
C ALA A 75 2.09 4.13 2.56
N LEU A 76 1.24 4.82 3.30
CA LEU A 76 1.59 5.30 4.64
C LEU A 76 1.82 4.15 5.62
N SER A 77 1.00 3.09 5.56
CA SER A 77 1.17 1.89 6.39
C SER A 77 2.51 1.20 6.14
N ILE A 78 2.90 1.07 4.87
CA ILE A 78 4.19 0.54 4.43
C ILE A 78 5.33 1.43 4.96
N ALA A 79 5.27 2.75 4.74
CA ALA A 79 6.33 3.67 5.15
C ALA A 79 6.55 3.72 6.67
N LEU A 80 5.47 3.64 7.46
CA LEU A 80 5.54 3.56 8.92
C LEU A 80 6.18 2.25 9.41
N ALA A 81 6.07 1.17 8.63
CA ALA A 81 6.69 -0.11 8.94
C ALA A 81 8.16 -0.20 8.51
N LEU A 82 8.55 0.50 7.44
CA LEU A 82 9.90 0.49 6.91
C LEU A 82 10.92 1.04 7.93
N PRO A 83 12.15 0.49 7.92
CA PRO A 83 13.27 1.07 8.68
C PRO A 83 13.61 2.48 8.18
N ASP A 84 14.50 3.18 8.89
CA ASP A 84 14.83 4.58 8.56
C ASP A 84 15.51 4.71 7.18
N ASP A 85 16.24 3.70 6.75
CA ASP A 85 16.87 3.59 5.43
C ASP A 85 15.97 2.94 4.37
N GLY A 86 14.73 2.60 4.74
CA GLY A 86 13.77 1.98 3.82
C GLY A 86 13.12 2.98 2.87
N LYS A 87 12.71 2.49 1.69
CA LYS A 87 12.08 3.27 0.62
C LYS A 87 10.86 2.58 0.06
N LEU A 88 9.86 3.40 -0.25
CA LEU A 88 8.66 3.02 -1.00
C LEU A 88 8.61 3.80 -2.30
N THR A 89 8.49 3.10 -3.41
CA THR A 89 8.10 3.68 -4.71
C THR A 89 6.62 3.39 -4.92
N ALA A 90 5.79 4.44 -4.97
CA ALA A 90 4.33 4.35 -5.05
C ALA A 90 3.86 4.85 -6.42
N LEU A 91 3.18 3.99 -7.18
CA LEU A 91 2.69 4.28 -8.53
C LEU A 91 1.20 4.56 -8.50
N ASP A 92 0.79 5.66 -9.06
CA ASP A 92 -0.62 5.95 -9.35
C ASP A 92 -0.73 6.76 -10.65
N LYS A 93 -1.83 6.61 -11.37
CA LYS A 93 -2.10 7.41 -12.58
C LYS A 93 -2.86 8.70 -12.28
N ASP A 94 -3.53 8.78 -11.14
CA ASP A 94 -4.38 9.91 -10.79
C ASP A 94 -3.58 10.98 -10.05
N LYS A 95 -3.47 12.15 -10.68
CA LYS A 95 -2.71 13.29 -10.16
C LYS A 95 -3.36 13.92 -8.94
N GLU A 96 -4.68 13.94 -8.88
CA GLU A 96 -5.39 14.62 -7.79
C GLU A 96 -5.35 13.78 -6.50
N THR A 97 -5.63 12.48 -6.61
CA THR A 97 -5.47 11.58 -5.44
C THR A 97 -4.02 11.52 -4.97
N ASN A 98 -3.05 11.55 -5.89
CA ASN A 98 -1.62 11.59 -5.52
C ASN A 98 -1.26 12.86 -4.73
N LYS A 99 -1.75 14.04 -5.11
CA LYS A 99 -1.53 15.28 -4.34
C LYS A 99 -2.05 15.14 -2.91
N ILE A 100 -3.22 14.52 -2.75
CA ILE A 100 -3.82 14.27 -1.44
C ILE A 100 -2.95 13.33 -0.63
N ALA A 101 -2.52 12.21 -1.22
CA ALA A 101 -1.62 11.24 -0.59
C ALA A 101 -0.31 11.91 -0.10
N VAL A 102 0.35 12.68 -0.96
CA VAL A 102 1.59 13.41 -0.62
C VAL A 102 1.39 14.37 0.56
N ASN A 103 0.24 15.03 0.66
CA ASN A 103 -0.06 15.89 1.80
C ASN A 103 -0.15 15.08 3.11
N PHE A 104 -0.78 13.90 3.09
CA PHE A 104 -0.82 13.02 4.25
C PHE A 104 0.56 12.45 4.61
N PHE A 105 1.38 12.11 3.61
CA PHE A 105 2.76 11.64 3.86
C PHE A 105 3.59 12.70 4.58
N LYS A 106 3.49 13.97 4.16
CA LYS A 106 4.14 15.11 4.82
C LYS A 106 3.63 15.32 6.25
N LYS A 107 2.31 15.28 6.47
CA LYS A 107 1.72 15.37 7.82
C LYS A 107 2.25 14.26 8.73
N ALA A 108 2.41 13.06 8.21
CA ALA A 108 2.95 11.90 8.93
C ALA A 108 4.49 11.92 9.06
N LYS A 109 5.18 12.89 8.45
CA LYS A 109 6.65 12.97 8.37
C LYS A 109 7.30 11.71 7.79
N GLN A 110 6.65 11.12 6.78
CA GLN A 110 7.11 9.93 6.05
C GLN A 110 7.43 10.20 4.58
N ASP A 111 7.28 11.43 4.13
CA ASP A 111 7.51 11.85 2.75
C ASP A 111 8.95 11.63 2.27
N ASN A 112 9.92 11.60 3.18
CA ASN A 112 11.31 11.26 2.88
C ASN A 112 11.54 9.79 2.52
N LYS A 113 10.62 8.89 2.89
CA LYS A 113 10.65 7.46 2.56
C LYS A 113 9.85 7.12 1.30
N ILE A 114 8.93 8.00 0.87
CA ILE A 114 7.95 7.70 -0.17
C ILE A 114 8.26 8.53 -1.42
N GLN A 115 8.62 7.84 -2.50
CA GLN A 115 8.69 8.42 -3.85
C GLN A 115 7.41 8.09 -4.61
N THR A 116 6.67 9.10 -5.08
CA THR A 116 5.48 8.87 -5.92
C THR A 116 5.81 9.08 -7.40
N ILE A 117 5.27 8.21 -8.27
CA ILE A 117 5.36 8.33 -9.73
C ILE A 117 3.93 8.39 -10.29
N VAL A 118 3.60 9.51 -10.93
CA VAL A 118 2.24 9.77 -11.43
C VAL A 118 2.18 9.57 -12.93
N LYS A 119 1.89 8.33 -13.34
CA LYS A 119 1.67 7.91 -14.73
C LYS A 119 1.08 6.49 -14.77
N PRO A 120 0.64 5.99 -15.94
CA PRO A 120 0.23 4.60 -16.08
C PRO A 120 1.28 3.65 -15.51
N ALA A 121 0.86 2.68 -14.69
CA ALA A 121 1.79 1.83 -13.96
C ALA A 121 2.69 0.98 -14.88
N LEU A 122 2.18 0.54 -16.04
CA LEU A 122 2.99 -0.22 -17.01
C LEU A 122 4.17 0.60 -17.56
N ASP A 123 3.97 1.90 -17.77
CA ASP A 123 5.04 2.81 -18.22
C ASP A 123 6.07 3.01 -17.11
N SER A 124 5.58 3.15 -15.87
CA SER A 124 6.44 3.28 -14.69
C SER A 124 7.28 2.02 -14.45
N LEU A 125 6.68 0.82 -14.61
CA LEU A 125 7.39 -0.44 -14.47
C LEU A 125 8.52 -0.61 -15.50
N GLU A 126 8.33 -0.13 -16.73
CA GLU A 126 9.39 -0.15 -17.74
C GLU A 126 10.56 0.78 -17.36
N GLU A 127 10.27 1.95 -16.82
CA GLU A 127 11.31 2.87 -16.35
C GLU A 127 12.07 2.33 -15.12
N LEU A 128 11.41 1.51 -14.30
CA LEU A 128 11.98 0.91 -13.09
C LEU A 128 12.76 -0.39 -13.36
N LYS A 129 12.89 -0.85 -14.61
CA LYS A 129 13.47 -2.17 -14.98
C LYS A 129 14.87 -2.47 -14.41
N ASN A 130 15.63 -1.45 -14.07
CA ASN A 130 16.95 -1.59 -13.47
C ASN A 130 16.95 -1.51 -11.93
N GLN A 131 15.80 -1.32 -11.31
CA GLN A 131 15.65 -1.27 -9.87
C GLN A 131 15.24 -2.65 -9.34
N LYS A 132 15.51 -2.88 -8.05
CA LYS A 132 15.14 -4.10 -7.36
C LYS A 132 14.40 -3.79 -6.07
N PHE A 133 13.39 -4.60 -5.77
CA PHE A 133 12.52 -4.46 -4.62
C PHE A 133 12.49 -5.75 -3.80
N ASP A 134 12.31 -5.60 -2.49
CA ASP A 134 12.15 -6.72 -1.58
C ASP A 134 10.68 -7.15 -1.52
N MET A 135 9.77 -6.22 -1.80
CA MET A 135 8.34 -6.49 -1.86
C MET A 135 7.67 -5.66 -2.96
N VAL A 136 6.71 -6.26 -3.65
CA VAL A 136 5.78 -5.57 -4.56
C VAL A 136 4.37 -5.77 -4.03
N PHE A 137 3.61 -4.68 -3.86
CA PHE A 137 2.20 -4.71 -3.48
C PHE A 137 1.36 -4.20 -4.65
N ILE A 138 0.47 -5.06 -5.17
CA ILE A 138 -0.38 -4.74 -6.32
C ILE A 138 -1.82 -4.60 -5.85
N ASP A 139 -2.35 -3.37 -5.85
CA ASP A 139 -3.75 -3.08 -5.57
C ASP A 139 -4.29 -1.97 -6.49
N ALA A 140 -4.26 -2.24 -7.78
CA ALA A 140 -4.69 -1.33 -8.83
C ALA A 140 -5.89 -1.90 -9.63
N ASP A 141 -6.08 -1.43 -10.87
CA ASP A 141 -7.12 -1.92 -11.76
C ASP A 141 -6.93 -3.40 -12.11
N LYS A 142 -7.98 -4.19 -11.95
CA LYS A 142 -7.94 -5.65 -12.09
C LYS A 142 -7.65 -6.13 -13.52
N MET A 143 -7.94 -5.31 -14.53
CA MET A 143 -7.72 -5.66 -15.94
C MET A 143 -6.24 -5.89 -16.28
N ASN A 144 -5.34 -5.17 -15.62
CA ASN A 144 -3.91 -5.22 -15.89
C ASN A 144 -3.11 -6.05 -14.85
N TYR A 145 -3.78 -6.75 -13.92
CA TYR A 145 -3.10 -7.50 -12.85
C TYR A 145 -2.08 -8.51 -13.36
N LYS A 146 -2.40 -9.23 -14.43
CA LYS A 146 -1.48 -10.20 -15.04
C LYS A 146 -0.18 -9.52 -15.48
N GLU A 147 -0.28 -8.39 -16.20
CA GLU A 147 0.88 -7.65 -16.68
C GLU A 147 1.67 -7.00 -15.53
N TYR A 148 0.97 -6.46 -14.52
CA TYR A 148 1.63 -5.95 -13.32
C TYR A 148 2.44 -7.04 -12.62
N TYR A 149 1.85 -8.22 -12.45
CA TYR A 149 2.52 -9.36 -11.84
C TYR A 149 3.74 -9.80 -12.66
N GLU A 150 3.59 -10.06 -13.97
CA GLU A 150 4.65 -10.55 -14.84
C GLU A 150 5.84 -9.58 -14.88
N ARG A 151 5.58 -8.27 -15.03
CA ARG A 151 6.64 -7.25 -15.02
C ARG A 151 7.30 -7.12 -13.65
N SER A 152 6.53 -7.21 -12.58
CA SER A 152 7.04 -7.11 -11.21
C SER A 152 7.98 -8.25 -10.84
N LEU A 153 7.81 -9.46 -11.39
CA LEU A 153 8.71 -10.58 -11.13
C LEU A 153 10.17 -10.26 -11.48
N SER A 154 10.39 -9.52 -12.55
CA SER A 154 11.74 -9.11 -12.97
C SER A 154 12.36 -8.05 -12.05
N LEU A 155 11.54 -7.36 -11.27
CA LEU A 155 11.95 -6.30 -10.33
C LEU A 155 12.18 -6.81 -8.91
N LEU A 156 11.81 -8.06 -8.61
CA LEU A 156 12.01 -8.63 -7.28
C LEU A 156 13.46 -9.08 -7.04
N ASN A 157 13.93 -8.84 -5.83
CA ASN A 157 15.10 -9.50 -5.29
C ASN A 157 14.82 -11.00 -5.10
N LYS A 158 15.86 -11.83 -5.10
CA LYS A 158 15.71 -13.25 -4.77
C LYS A 158 15.18 -13.40 -3.34
N GLY A 159 14.05 -14.10 -3.21
CA GLY A 159 13.33 -14.23 -1.93
C GLY A 159 12.40 -13.07 -1.62
N GLY A 160 12.21 -12.14 -2.54
CA GLY A 160 11.23 -11.06 -2.42
C GLY A 160 9.79 -11.55 -2.45
N LEU A 161 8.85 -10.71 -1.99
CA LEU A 161 7.41 -10.98 -1.90
C LEU A 161 6.63 -10.21 -2.97
N ILE A 162 5.52 -10.80 -3.43
CA ILE A 162 4.55 -10.13 -4.29
C ILE A 162 3.13 -10.49 -3.85
#